data_159f12fa710cc235a85acb5d2abd3a97
#
_entry.id   159f12fa710cc235a85acb5d2abd3a97
#
_cell.length_a   1.000
_cell.length_b   1.000
_cell.length_c   1.000
_cell.angle_alpha   90.00
_cell.angle_beta   90.00
_cell.angle_gamma   90.00
#
_symmetry.space_group_name_H-M   'P 1'
#
loop_
_entity.id
_entity.type
_entity.pdbx_description
1 polymer ?
#
loop_
_entity_poly.entity_id
_entity_poly.type
_entity_poly.pdbx_seq_one_letter_code
_entity_poly.pdbx_strand_id
1 'polypeptide(L)'
;GIIENYDTLKQELESKGYSFRSDTDTEVLSYLISDIKEKTGYKLAKSVRLALNQVVGAYAIVVMCKDEPNKLVAARKSSPLVLGIGKDNDFYVASDATPIVEYTKQVVYLNDGDIAILNEEKGLKLYDHDEDLKDPYIEELELHLEALEKGGYDHFMLKEIHEQPRSI
;
A
#
# COMPACT_ATOMS: atom_id res chain seq x y z
N GLY A 1 6.44 -6.90 4.45
CA GLY A 1 5.47 -7.99 4.52
C GLY A 1 6.09 -9.29 4.03
N ILE A 2 5.42 -10.39 4.28
CA ILE A 2 5.83 -11.73 3.79
C ILE A 2 4.56 -12.43 3.31
N ILE A 3 4.60 -12.98 2.10
CA ILE A 3 3.54 -13.83 1.55
C ILE A 3 3.88 -15.28 1.89
N GLU A 4 3.25 -15.79 2.94
CA GLU A 4 3.60 -17.10 3.53
C GLU A 4 3.32 -18.28 2.59
N ASN A 5 2.29 -18.17 1.75
CA ASN A 5 1.91 -19.21 0.79
C ASN A 5 2.48 -18.97 -0.63
N TYR A 6 3.56 -18.17 -0.74
CA TYR A 6 4.09 -17.77 -2.05
C TYR A 6 4.53 -18.96 -2.91
N ASP A 7 5.13 -20.00 -2.30
CA ASP A 7 5.57 -21.20 -3.02
C ASP A 7 4.42 -21.94 -3.70
N THR A 8 3.28 -22.06 -2.99
CA THR A 8 2.07 -22.71 -3.54
C THR A 8 1.52 -21.92 -4.71
N LEU A 9 1.40 -20.60 -4.55
CA LEU A 9 0.92 -19.70 -5.61
C LEU A 9 1.87 -19.68 -6.82
N LYS A 10 3.18 -19.69 -6.56
CA LYS A 10 4.20 -19.74 -7.60
C LYS A 10 4.09 -21.02 -8.43
N GLN A 11 4.03 -22.19 -7.79
CA GLN A 11 3.88 -23.49 -8.47
C GLN A 11 2.60 -23.54 -9.33
N GLU A 12 1.48 -23.00 -8.81
CA GLU A 12 0.25 -22.92 -9.59
C GLU A 12 0.41 -22.06 -10.83
N LEU A 13 1.02 -20.88 -10.70
CA LEU A 13 1.26 -19.96 -11.81
C LEU A 13 2.26 -20.53 -12.81
N GLU A 14 3.33 -21.20 -12.37
CA GLU A 14 4.27 -21.90 -13.24
C GLU A 14 3.57 -23.00 -14.06
N SER A 15 2.66 -23.75 -13.46
CA SER A 15 1.84 -24.75 -14.16
C SER A 15 0.95 -24.15 -15.27
N LYS A 16 0.64 -22.86 -15.16
CA LYS A 16 -0.11 -22.07 -16.16
C LYS A 16 0.81 -21.41 -17.20
N GLY A 17 2.14 -21.59 -17.10
CA GLY A 17 3.13 -21.10 -18.05
C GLY A 17 3.76 -19.75 -17.70
N TYR A 18 3.52 -19.23 -16.49
CA TYR A 18 4.21 -18.03 -16.01
C TYR A 18 5.67 -18.35 -15.65
N SER A 19 6.58 -17.44 -15.99
CA SER A 19 8.01 -17.58 -15.70
C SER A 19 8.48 -16.48 -14.76
N PHE A 20 8.96 -16.85 -13.59
CA PHE A 20 9.43 -15.91 -12.59
C PHE A 20 10.88 -15.49 -12.86
N ARG A 21 11.20 -14.23 -12.60
CA ARG A 21 12.51 -13.62 -12.85
C ARG A 21 13.27 -13.28 -11.59
N SER A 22 12.59 -13.29 -10.45
CA SER A 22 13.18 -12.98 -9.14
C SER A 22 12.82 -14.05 -8.11
N ASP A 23 13.52 -14.02 -6.99
CA ASP A 23 13.23 -14.85 -5.82
C ASP A 23 12.32 -14.14 -4.80
N THR A 24 11.72 -13.00 -5.20
CA THR A 24 10.84 -12.23 -4.31
C THR A 24 9.44 -12.84 -4.26
N ASP A 25 8.88 -12.95 -3.06
CA ASP A 25 7.50 -13.36 -2.84
C ASP A 25 6.49 -12.39 -3.48
N THR A 26 6.85 -11.12 -3.63
CA THR A 26 6.00 -10.07 -4.20
C THR A 26 5.76 -10.26 -5.70
N GLU A 27 6.68 -10.87 -6.45
CA GLU A 27 6.48 -11.12 -7.89
C GLU A 27 5.27 -12.01 -8.15
N VAL A 28 4.97 -12.94 -7.23
CA VAL A 28 3.80 -13.81 -7.30
C VAL A 28 2.51 -13.00 -7.37
N LEU A 29 2.40 -11.89 -6.63
CA LEU A 29 1.21 -11.05 -6.65
C LEU A 29 0.97 -10.42 -8.02
N SER A 30 2.00 -9.96 -8.70
CA SER A 30 1.84 -9.33 -10.01
C SER A 30 1.31 -10.33 -11.05
N TYR A 31 1.81 -11.55 -11.05
CA TYR A 31 1.31 -12.61 -11.94
C TYR A 31 -0.08 -13.09 -11.55
N LEU A 32 -0.38 -13.23 -10.26
CA LEU A 32 -1.70 -13.65 -9.78
C LEU A 32 -2.77 -12.63 -10.18
N ILE A 33 -2.50 -11.33 -10.00
CA ILE A 33 -3.40 -10.25 -10.41
C ILE A 33 -3.61 -10.26 -11.93
N SER A 34 -2.54 -10.47 -12.71
CA SER A 34 -2.58 -10.57 -14.17
C SER A 34 -3.41 -11.76 -14.62
N ASP A 35 -3.17 -12.96 -14.08
CA ASP A 35 -3.91 -14.19 -14.39
C ASP A 35 -5.41 -14.02 -14.16
N ILE A 36 -5.78 -13.45 -13.01
CA ILE A 36 -7.19 -13.16 -12.69
C ILE A 36 -7.78 -12.15 -13.67
N LYS A 37 -7.06 -11.05 -13.94
CA LYS A 37 -7.54 -10.01 -14.86
C LYS A 37 -7.76 -10.54 -16.27
N GLU A 38 -6.82 -11.34 -16.78
CA GLU A 38 -6.90 -11.94 -18.12
C GLU A 38 -8.05 -12.94 -18.23
N LYS A 39 -8.23 -13.81 -17.23
CA LYS A 39 -9.28 -14.83 -17.23
C LYS A 39 -10.69 -14.30 -17.05
N THR A 40 -10.83 -13.25 -16.25
CA THR A 40 -12.15 -12.74 -15.87
C THR A 40 -12.59 -11.50 -16.62
N GLY A 41 -11.65 -10.77 -17.20
CA GLY A 41 -11.91 -9.45 -17.78
C GLY A 41 -12.23 -8.36 -16.75
N TYR A 42 -12.00 -8.62 -15.47
CA TYR A 42 -12.27 -7.64 -14.40
C TYR A 42 -11.28 -6.47 -14.44
N LYS A 43 -11.74 -5.32 -13.93
CA LYS A 43 -10.90 -4.15 -13.71
C LYS A 43 -9.90 -4.39 -12.58
N LEU A 44 -8.83 -3.59 -12.57
CA LEU A 44 -7.69 -3.74 -11.65
C LEU A 44 -8.10 -3.95 -10.19
N ALA A 45 -8.93 -3.07 -9.64
CA ALA A 45 -9.29 -3.14 -8.21
C ALA A 45 -9.97 -4.47 -7.82
N LYS A 46 -10.86 -4.99 -8.68
CA LYS A 46 -11.51 -6.28 -8.43
C LYS A 46 -10.53 -7.44 -8.59
N SER A 47 -9.63 -7.37 -9.56
CA SER A 47 -8.58 -8.39 -9.76
C SER A 47 -7.60 -8.41 -8.58
N VAL A 48 -7.21 -7.24 -8.05
CA VAL A 48 -6.39 -7.12 -6.85
C VAL A 48 -7.09 -7.77 -5.66
N ARG A 49 -8.36 -7.43 -5.42
CA ARG A 49 -9.13 -8.04 -4.30
C ARG A 49 -9.15 -9.56 -4.38
N LEU A 50 -9.50 -10.11 -5.55
CA LEU A 50 -9.56 -11.56 -5.73
C LEU A 50 -8.18 -12.24 -5.59
N ALA A 51 -7.11 -11.56 -5.96
CA ALA A 51 -5.76 -12.04 -5.72
C ALA A 51 -5.43 -12.05 -4.23
N LEU A 52 -5.73 -10.95 -3.51
CA LEU A 52 -5.45 -10.84 -2.08
C LEU A 52 -6.26 -11.81 -1.23
N ASN A 53 -7.45 -12.22 -1.67
CA ASN A 53 -8.22 -13.27 -1.00
C ASN A 53 -7.53 -14.66 -1.03
N GLN A 54 -6.56 -14.86 -1.93
CA GLN A 54 -5.78 -16.09 -2.03
C GLN A 54 -4.44 -15.99 -1.28
N VAL A 55 -4.09 -14.82 -0.78
CA VAL A 55 -2.80 -14.55 -0.13
C VAL A 55 -2.91 -14.76 1.38
N VAL A 56 -1.97 -15.53 1.92
CA VAL A 56 -1.75 -15.68 3.36
C VAL A 56 -0.49 -14.91 3.74
N GLY A 57 -0.57 -14.14 4.83
CA GLY A 57 0.57 -13.38 5.34
C GLY A 57 0.30 -11.87 5.45
N ALA A 58 1.38 -11.10 5.59
CA ALA A 58 1.35 -9.65 5.79
C ALA A 58 1.83 -8.92 4.53
N TYR A 59 1.10 -7.89 4.12
CA TYR A 59 1.45 -7.09 2.95
C TYR A 59 1.01 -5.63 3.09
N ALA A 60 1.75 -4.76 2.42
CA ALA A 60 1.35 -3.39 2.08
C ALA A 60 1.77 -3.16 0.62
N ILE A 61 0.82 -3.00 -0.26
CA ILE A 61 1.05 -2.97 -1.70
C ILE A 61 0.38 -1.78 -2.38
N VAL A 62 1.01 -1.31 -3.43
CA VAL A 62 0.43 -0.37 -4.39
C VAL A 62 0.57 -0.99 -5.78
N VAL A 63 -0.54 -1.08 -6.48
CA VAL A 63 -0.61 -1.72 -7.79
C VAL A 63 -1.06 -0.70 -8.83
N MET A 64 -0.31 -0.63 -9.93
CA MET A 64 -0.68 0.11 -11.13
C MET A 64 -0.80 -0.84 -12.32
N CYS A 65 -1.60 -0.47 -13.30
CA CYS A 65 -1.84 -1.27 -14.47
C CYS A 65 -1.77 -0.41 -15.74
N LYS A 66 -1.10 -0.92 -16.76
CA LYS A 66 -0.95 -0.24 -18.06
C LYS A 66 -2.29 0.12 -18.71
N ASP A 67 -3.29 -0.74 -18.53
CA ASP A 67 -4.61 -0.55 -19.16
C ASP A 67 -5.50 0.43 -18.37
N GLU A 68 -5.10 0.78 -17.14
CA GLU A 68 -5.80 1.73 -16.26
C GLU A 68 -4.80 2.73 -15.69
N PRO A 69 -4.11 3.55 -16.52
CA PRO A 69 -2.94 4.33 -16.12
C PRO A 69 -3.24 5.42 -15.07
N ASN A 70 -4.46 5.95 -15.05
CA ASN A 70 -4.87 7.02 -14.12
C ASN A 70 -5.37 6.48 -12.78
N LYS A 71 -4.99 5.24 -12.45
CA LYS A 71 -5.48 4.57 -11.25
C LYS A 71 -4.37 3.82 -10.54
N LEU A 72 -4.30 4.01 -9.21
CA LEU A 72 -3.55 3.15 -8.32
C LEU A 72 -4.52 2.40 -7.42
N VAL A 73 -4.18 1.18 -7.06
CA VAL A 73 -4.90 0.39 -6.06
C VAL A 73 -3.94 0.09 -4.92
N ALA A 74 -4.26 0.59 -3.74
CA ALA A 74 -3.48 0.37 -2.52
C ALA A 74 -4.24 -0.57 -1.59
N ALA A 75 -3.53 -1.51 -0.97
CA ALA A 75 -4.11 -2.45 -0.02
C ALA A 75 -3.09 -2.85 1.04
N ARG A 76 -3.58 -3.17 2.24
CA ARG A 76 -2.72 -3.65 3.32
C ARG A 76 -3.36 -4.77 4.14
N LYS A 77 -2.51 -5.56 4.76
CA LYS A 77 -2.85 -6.52 5.83
C LYS A 77 -1.62 -6.69 6.73
N SER A 78 -1.75 -6.41 8.01
CA SER A 78 -0.72 -6.57 9.05
C SER A 78 0.62 -5.84 8.77
N SER A 79 0.66 -4.96 7.78
CA SER A 79 1.79 -4.09 7.45
C SER A 79 1.29 -2.65 7.30
N PRO A 80 2.00 -1.62 7.77
CA PRO A 80 1.52 -0.25 7.72
C PRO A 80 1.42 0.28 6.28
N LEU A 81 0.38 1.05 6.01
CA LEU A 81 0.22 1.82 4.77
C LEU A 81 -0.61 3.06 5.04
N VAL A 82 -0.10 4.21 4.64
CA VAL A 82 -0.68 5.54 4.83
C VAL A 82 -0.88 6.19 3.47
N LEU A 83 -2.03 6.81 3.29
CA LEU A 83 -2.35 7.60 2.10
C LEU A 83 -2.33 9.07 2.47
N GLY A 84 -1.58 9.89 1.74
CA GLY A 84 -1.67 11.34 1.81
C GLY A 84 -2.63 11.87 0.74
N ILE A 85 -3.47 12.82 1.11
CA ILE A 85 -4.38 13.51 0.19
C ILE A 85 -3.83 14.92 -0.02
N GLY A 86 -3.31 15.16 -1.20
CA GLY A 86 -2.82 16.47 -1.63
C GLY A 86 -3.91 17.34 -2.25
N LYS A 87 -3.48 18.43 -2.87
CA LYS A 87 -4.37 19.30 -3.67
C LYS A 87 -4.62 18.66 -5.03
N ASP A 88 -5.73 19.02 -5.64
CA ASP A 88 -6.07 18.64 -7.03
C ASP A 88 -6.06 17.11 -7.28
N ASN A 89 -6.44 16.32 -6.27
CA ASN A 89 -6.40 14.84 -6.28
C ASN A 89 -5.00 14.26 -6.42
N ASP A 90 -3.97 14.96 -5.98
CA ASP A 90 -2.67 14.36 -5.78
C ASP A 90 -2.73 13.36 -4.62
N PHE A 91 -2.12 12.19 -4.82
CA PHE A 91 -2.07 11.15 -3.81
C PHE A 91 -0.65 10.72 -3.52
N TYR A 92 -0.35 10.52 -2.26
CA TYR A 92 0.92 10.04 -1.76
C TYR A 92 0.68 8.73 -1.01
N VAL A 93 1.56 7.76 -1.19
CA VAL A 93 1.45 6.47 -0.50
C VAL A 93 2.80 6.13 0.12
N ALA A 94 2.81 5.83 1.41
CA ALA A 94 4.01 5.45 2.13
C ALA A 94 3.70 4.46 3.26
N SER A 95 4.73 3.84 3.81
CA SER A 95 4.61 2.94 4.98
C SER A 95 4.35 3.70 6.28
N ASP A 96 4.75 4.97 6.36
CA ASP A 96 4.43 5.87 7.48
C ASP A 96 4.21 7.31 6.98
N ALA A 97 3.77 8.20 7.87
CA ALA A 97 3.41 9.56 7.51
C ALA A 97 4.61 10.50 7.32
N THR A 98 5.79 10.16 7.81
CA THR A 98 6.98 11.03 7.82
C THR A 98 7.34 11.57 6.43
N PRO A 99 7.45 10.74 5.37
CA PRO A 99 7.77 11.25 4.03
C PRO A 99 6.61 11.99 3.36
N ILE A 100 5.38 11.87 3.89
CA ILE A 100 4.18 12.50 3.32
C ILE A 100 3.99 13.93 3.83
N VAL A 101 4.40 14.23 5.06
CA VAL A 101 4.10 15.47 5.76
C VAL A 101 4.61 16.73 5.04
N GLU A 102 5.67 16.62 4.24
CA GLU A 102 6.19 17.72 3.42
C GLU A 102 5.23 18.12 2.28
N TYR A 103 4.38 17.21 1.84
CA TYR A 103 3.48 17.40 0.71
C TYR A 103 2.05 17.65 1.14
N THR A 104 1.59 16.97 2.18
CA THR A 104 0.25 17.15 2.74
C THR A 104 0.20 16.75 4.21
N LYS A 105 -0.70 17.43 4.95
CA LYS A 105 -1.01 17.05 6.33
C LYS A 105 -2.25 16.16 6.45
N GLN A 106 -3.00 15.99 5.36
CA GLN A 106 -4.20 15.15 5.35
C GLN A 106 -3.83 13.74 4.99
N VAL A 107 -4.05 12.82 5.92
CA VAL A 107 -3.72 11.39 5.73
C VAL A 107 -4.89 10.49 6.07
N VAL A 108 -4.88 9.32 5.45
CA VAL A 108 -5.78 8.21 5.74
C VAL A 108 -4.94 6.99 6.08
N TYR A 109 -5.12 6.46 7.28
CA TYR A 109 -4.54 5.17 7.65
C TYR A 109 -5.47 4.04 7.24
N LEU A 110 -4.99 3.16 6.39
CA LEU A 110 -5.78 2.00 5.97
C LEU A 110 -5.86 0.98 7.11
N ASN A 111 -7.02 0.35 7.28
CA ASN A 111 -7.18 -0.81 8.14
C ASN A 111 -6.80 -2.09 7.39
N ASP A 112 -6.64 -3.19 8.12
CA ASP A 112 -6.40 -4.50 7.53
C ASP A 112 -7.57 -4.93 6.63
N GLY A 113 -7.25 -5.32 5.41
CA GLY A 113 -8.22 -5.70 4.40
C GLY A 113 -8.86 -4.56 3.63
N ASP A 114 -8.57 -3.30 4.00
CA ASP A 114 -9.01 -2.14 3.22
C ASP A 114 -8.34 -2.14 1.83
N ILE A 115 -9.11 -1.73 0.83
CA ILE A 115 -8.63 -1.47 -0.53
C ILE A 115 -8.98 -0.03 -0.92
N ALA A 116 -7.96 0.76 -1.17
CA ALA A 116 -8.10 2.13 -1.64
C ALA A 116 -7.87 2.19 -3.16
N ILE A 117 -8.76 2.87 -3.85
CA ILE A 117 -8.65 3.20 -5.26
C ILE A 117 -8.36 4.69 -5.35
N LEU A 118 -7.15 5.02 -5.78
CA LEU A 118 -6.70 6.40 -6.01
C LEU A 118 -6.85 6.70 -7.50
N ASN A 119 -7.60 7.71 -7.85
CA ASN A 119 -7.81 8.08 -9.23
C ASN A 119 -7.75 9.61 -9.38
N GLU A 120 -6.89 10.07 -10.26
CA GLU A 120 -6.64 11.49 -10.50
C GLU A 120 -7.92 12.30 -10.80
N GLU A 121 -8.85 11.71 -11.57
CA GLU A 121 -10.09 12.40 -11.96
C GLU A 121 -11.23 12.21 -10.95
N LYS A 122 -11.28 11.06 -10.25
CA LYS A 122 -12.42 10.63 -9.44
C LYS A 122 -12.16 10.66 -7.94
N GLY A 123 -10.94 11.00 -7.54
CA GLY A 123 -10.52 11.03 -6.17
C GLY A 123 -10.32 9.66 -5.53
N LEU A 124 -10.31 9.63 -4.22
CA LEU A 124 -10.17 8.43 -3.39
C LEU A 124 -11.51 7.71 -3.22
N LYS A 125 -11.48 6.38 -3.42
CA LYS A 125 -12.54 5.47 -2.97
C LYS A 125 -11.92 4.42 -2.07
N LEU A 126 -12.53 4.21 -0.92
CA LEU A 126 -12.08 3.23 0.07
C LEU A 126 -13.14 2.15 0.23
N TYR A 127 -12.73 0.90 0.16
CA TYR A 127 -13.58 -0.26 0.39
C TYR A 127 -13.00 -1.06 1.55
N ASP A 128 -13.85 -1.57 2.42
CA ASP A 128 -13.44 -2.50 3.47
C ASP A 128 -13.30 -3.94 2.95
N HIS A 129 -13.04 -4.86 3.88
CA HIS A 129 -12.85 -6.27 3.53
C HIS A 129 -14.16 -6.93 3.04
N ASP A 130 -15.33 -6.41 3.43
CA ASP A 130 -16.66 -6.89 3.01
C ASP A 130 -17.11 -6.31 1.66
N GLU A 131 -16.26 -5.53 1.00
CA GLU A 131 -16.52 -4.81 -0.26
C GLU A 131 -17.48 -3.62 -0.12
N ASP A 132 -17.75 -3.19 1.11
CA ASP A 132 -18.57 -2.02 1.36
C ASP A 132 -17.75 -0.73 1.17
N LEU A 133 -18.37 0.26 0.51
CA LEU A 133 -17.77 1.56 0.35
C LEU A 133 -17.73 2.28 1.70
N LYS A 134 -16.54 2.71 2.12
CA LYS A 134 -16.30 3.47 3.35
C LYS A 134 -16.01 4.92 3.04
N ASP A 135 -16.49 5.81 3.90
CA ASP A 135 -15.97 7.16 3.95
C ASP A 135 -14.57 7.12 4.60
N PRO A 136 -13.53 7.66 3.93
CA PRO A 136 -12.19 7.67 4.51
C PRO A 136 -12.16 8.59 5.74
N TYR A 137 -11.64 8.09 6.85
CA TYR A 137 -11.34 8.93 8.00
C TYR A 137 -10.04 9.69 7.72
N ILE A 138 -10.18 11.00 7.45
CA ILE A 138 -9.04 11.87 7.17
C ILE A 138 -8.54 12.42 8.51
N GLU A 139 -7.29 12.13 8.81
CA GLU A 139 -6.58 12.65 9.97
C GLU A 139 -5.68 13.82 9.54
N GLU A 140 -5.66 14.90 10.31
CA GLU A 140 -4.76 16.02 10.10
C GLU A 140 -3.51 15.83 10.96
N LEU A 141 -2.35 15.71 10.31
CA LEU A 141 -1.07 15.53 10.99
C LEU A 141 -0.62 16.83 11.65
N GLU A 142 -0.54 16.83 12.97
CA GLU A 142 0.09 17.90 13.76
C GLU A 142 1.62 17.68 13.91
N LEU A 143 2.28 17.13 12.89
CA LEU A 143 3.72 16.92 12.94
C LEU A 143 4.44 18.27 12.79
N HIS A 144 5.16 18.64 13.82
CA HIS A 144 6.11 19.75 13.76
C HIS A 144 7.33 19.31 12.93
N LEU A 145 7.64 20.01 11.85
CA LEU A 145 8.80 19.76 10.99
C LEU A 145 10.10 19.67 11.80
N GLU A 146 10.20 20.41 12.90
CA GLU A 146 11.33 20.36 13.83
C GLU A 146 11.58 18.98 14.45
N ALA A 147 10.50 18.17 14.62
CA ALA A 147 10.64 16.79 15.13
C ALA A 147 11.17 15.82 14.07
N LEU A 148 11.00 16.15 12.78
CA LEU A 148 11.48 15.35 11.66
C LEU A 148 12.92 15.66 11.28
N GLU A 149 13.48 16.78 11.75
CA GLU A 149 14.87 17.12 11.53
C GLU A 149 15.79 16.28 12.43
N LYS A 150 17.01 16.04 11.96
CA LYS A 150 18.04 15.30 12.73
C LYS A 150 18.43 15.99 14.05
N GLY A 151 17.94 17.22 14.29
CA GLY A 151 18.21 17.96 15.52
C GLY A 151 19.69 18.21 15.81
N GLY A 152 20.51 18.37 14.76
CA GLY A 152 21.96 18.54 14.88
C GLY A 152 22.76 17.23 14.96
N TYR A 153 22.11 16.07 14.88
CA TYR A 153 22.78 14.77 14.82
C TYR A 153 23.06 14.33 13.38
N ASP A 154 24.14 13.60 13.16
CA ASP A 154 24.51 13.09 11.83
C ASP A 154 23.53 12.04 11.31
N HIS A 155 22.92 11.26 12.21
CA HIS A 155 22.01 10.17 11.90
C HIS A 155 20.77 10.19 12.81
N PHE A 156 19.59 9.80 12.26
CA PHE A 156 18.35 9.69 13.02
C PHE A 156 18.48 8.73 14.21
N MET A 157 19.13 7.57 14.03
CA MET A 157 19.37 6.62 15.12
C MET A 157 20.15 7.25 16.29
N LEU A 158 21.12 8.12 16.00
CA LEU A 158 21.89 8.82 17.03
C LEU A 158 20.99 9.79 17.78
N LYS A 159 20.12 10.52 17.09
CA LYS A 159 19.10 11.37 17.71
C LYS A 159 18.19 10.56 18.63
N GLU A 160 17.61 9.46 18.13
CA GLU A 160 16.73 8.58 18.89
C GLU A 160 17.38 8.04 20.17
N ILE A 161 18.63 7.57 20.08
CA ILE A 161 19.39 7.11 21.26
C ILE A 161 19.48 8.20 22.32
N HIS A 162 19.73 9.45 21.94
CA HIS A 162 19.85 10.56 22.89
C HIS A 162 18.50 11.10 23.39
N GLU A 163 17.42 10.87 22.67
CA GLU A 163 16.07 11.28 23.04
C GLU A 163 15.33 10.25 23.90
N GLN A 164 15.79 9.00 23.94
CA GLN A 164 15.19 7.92 24.75
C GLN A 164 14.88 8.30 26.20
N PRO A 165 15.76 9.01 26.94
CA PRO A 165 15.46 9.41 28.33
C PRO A 165 14.25 10.36 28.48
N ARG A 166 13.77 10.95 27.36
CA ARG A 166 12.64 11.87 27.36
C ARG A 166 11.37 11.23 26.79
N SER A 167 11.51 10.12 26.02
CA SER A 167 10.41 9.43 25.35
C SER A 167 9.93 8.19 26.12
N ILE A 168 10.65 7.76 27.16
CA ILE A 168 10.31 6.71 28.12
C ILE A 168 9.95 7.35 29.43
#